data_887a054e68248bf6824cc3562e9578c8
#
_entry.id   887a054e68248bf6824cc3562e9578c8
#
_cell.length_a   1.000
_cell.length_b   1.000
_cell.length_c   1.000
_cell.angle_alpha   90.00
_cell.angle_beta   90.00
_cell.angle_gamma   90.00
#
_symmetry.space_group_name_H-M   'P 1'
#
loop_
_entity.id
_entity.type
_entity.pdbx_description
1 polymer ?
#
loop_
_entity_poly.entity_id
_entity_poly.type
_entity_poly.pdbx_seq_one_letter_code
_entity_poly.pdbx_strand_id
1 'polypeptide(L)'
;MGLPTGVHHLALATRDLKAQLAFFTQVVGMELEALYWMHGVENTVHAFLRLGDTCSLSFVQAPDMANIEPVIGVSHPGFSAGSVAPGAMQHLALSVPTEADLLTMRDRLRSHGYWVAGPVDHNMCKSMYVQAPEGLILEFATAEGAIDVEQWIDPAVVAHCGISASELEGFLRPPPFTSQGGKVPQPAPTTRPNFVFTGEWAPRGAVFLQLTDEQIAAALDSPTPPVPRHTAP
;
A
#
# COMPACT_ATOMS: atom_id res chain seq x y z
N MET A 1 -16.94 -18.14 1.81
CA MET A 1 -15.50 -17.89 2.04
C MET A 1 -15.28 -16.39 1.96
N GLY A 2 -14.60 -15.80 2.97
CA GLY A 2 -14.29 -14.36 2.95
C GLY A 2 -13.13 -14.10 1.97
N LEU A 3 -13.41 -13.38 0.89
CA LEU A 3 -12.38 -12.83 0.01
C LEU A 3 -11.99 -11.43 0.51
N PRO A 4 -10.80 -10.93 0.16
CA PRO A 4 -10.46 -9.52 0.40
C PRO A 4 -11.53 -8.61 -0.21
N THR A 5 -12.00 -7.62 0.55
CA THR A 5 -13.07 -6.69 0.13
C THR A 5 -12.54 -5.29 -0.16
N GLY A 6 -11.24 -5.06 0.07
CA GLY A 6 -10.58 -3.78 -0.14
C GLY A 6 -9.19 -3.76 0.48
N VAL A 7 -8.57 -2.60 0.48
CA VAL A 7 -7.29 -2.34 1.17
C VAL A 7 -7.62 -1.89 2.60
N HIS A 8 -7.12 -2.61 3.61
CA HIS A 8 -7.23 -2.20 5.02
C HIS A 8 -6.29 -1.04 5.31
N HIS A 9 -5.02 -1.19 4.96
CA HIS A 9 -4.03 -0.11 4.97
C HIS A 9 -2.90 -0.42 3.99
N LEU A 10 -2.26 0.63 3.49
CA LEU A 10 -1.02 0.57 2.74
C LEU A 10 0.08 1.19 3.60
N ALA A 11 1.12 0.42 3.90
CA ALA A 11 2.26 0.90 4.68
C ALA A 11 3.42 1.30 3.77
N LEU A 12 3.91 2.53 3.94
CA LEU A 12 5.04 3.11 3.24
C LEU A 12 6.20 3.32 4.21
N ALA A 13 7.40 3.03 3.77
CA ALA A 13 8.61 3.37 4.50
C ALA A 13 8.89 4.87 4.39
N THR A 14 9.41 5.48 5.47
CA THR A 14 9.85 6.87 5.46
C THR A 14 11.05 7.07 6.37
N ARG A 15 11.92 8.03 6.04
CA ARG A 15 12.98 8.52 6.92
C ARG A 15 12.59 9.79 7.67
N ASP A 16 11.53 10.48 7.21
CA ASP A 16 11.00 11.70 7.83
C ASP A 16 9.48 11.65 7.97
N LEU A 17 9.04 10.93 9.01
CA LEU A 17 7.61 10.79 9.32
C LEU A 17 6.92 12.14 9.51
N LYS A 18 7.61 13.12 10.13
CA LYS A 18 7.02 14.44 10.36
C LYS A 18 6.72 15.17 9.05
N ALA A 19 7.61 15.09 8.07
CA ALA A 19 7.37 15.66 6.73
C ALA A 19 6.22 14.95 6.01
N GLN A 20 6.13 13.62 6.10
CA GLN A 20 5.00 12.86 5.55
C GLN A 20 3.68 13.27 6.20
N LEU A 21 3.62 13.31 7.53
CA LEU A 21 2.43 13.75 8.24
C LEU A 21 2.03 15.17 7.87
N ALA A 22 2.98 16.10 7.80
CA ALA A 22 2.70 17.49 7.38
C ALA A 22 2.12 17.54 5.96
N PHE A 23 2.69 16.80 5.00
CA PHE A 23 2.17 16.76 3.64
C PHE A 23 0.76 16.18 3.59
N PHE A 24 0.55 15.00 4.12
CA PHE A 24 -0.75 14.32 4.00
C PHE A 24 -1.85 15.00 4.83
N THR A 25 -1.54 15.64 5.95
CA THR A 25 -2.57 16.35 6.73
C THR A 25 -2.81 17.78 6.24
N GLN A 26 -1.77 18.58 6.02
CA GLN A 26 -1.92 20.00 5.69
C GLN A 26 -2.15 20.23 4.20
N VAL A 27 -1.46 19.49 3.34
CA VAL A 27 -1.56 19.64 1.88
C VAL A 27 -2.68 18.78 1.29
N VAL A 28 -2.72 17.49 1.59
CA VAL A 28 -3.77 16.60 1.09
C VAL A 28 -5.07 16.73 1.89
N GLY A 29 -4.99 16.88 3.22
CA GLY A 29 -6.16 17.08 4.10
C GLY A 29 -6.66 15.81 4.78
N MET A 30 -5.81 14.77 4.88
CA MET A 30 -6.12 13.55 5.62
C MET A 30 -6.01 13.78 7.13
N GLU A 31 -6.73 12.98 7.91
CA GLU A 31 -6.68 13.04 9.38
C GLU A 31 -5.71 12.00 9.94
N LEU A 32 -4.90 12.40 10.92
CA LEU A 32 -4.06 11.46 11.68
C LEU A 32 -4.94 10.65 12.64
N GLU A 33 -4.89 9.32 12.53
CA GLU A 33 -5.67 8.39 13.35
C GLU A 33 -4.85 7.69 14.43
N ALA A 34 -3.58 7.37 14.12
CA ALA A 34 -2.71 6.70 15.07
C ALA A 34 -1.24 7.11 14.87
N LEU A 35 -0.52 7.18 15.98
CA LEU A 35 0.93 7.42 16.03
C LEU A 35 1.48 6.73 17.28
N TYR A 36 2.27 5.68 17.08
CA TYR A 36 2.74 4.85 18.18
C TYR A 36 4.04 4.11 17.85
N TRP A 37 4.68 3.56 18.88
CA TRP A 37 5.81 2.64 18.69
C TRP A 37 5.32 1.32 18.13
N MET A 38 5.88 0.90 17.01
CA MET A 38 5.50 -0.35 16.34
C MET A 38 5.76 -1.54 17.27
N HIS A 39 4.74 -2.40 17.40
CA HIS A 39 4.81 -3.55 18.28
C HIS A 39 5.85 -4.56 17.77
N GLY A 40 6.69 -5.06 18.70
CA GLY A 40 7.69 -6.07 18.39
C GLY A 40 8.91 -5.57 17.61
N VAL A 41 9.00 -4.28 17.31
CA VAL A 41 10.13 -3.68 16.55
C VAL A 41 10.64 -2.45 17.28
N GLU A 42 11.86 -2.55 17.82
CA GLU A 42 12.46 -1.48 18.62
C GLU A 42 12.68 -0.21 17.77
N ASN A 43 12.50 0.94 18.41
CA ASN A 43 12.77 2.26 17.85
C ASN A 43 12.07 2.54 16.49
N THR A 44 11.01 1.79 16.18
CA THR A 44 10.24 1.94 14.94
C THR A 44 8.91 2.60 15.24
N VAL A 45 8.61 3.68 14.55
CA VAL A 45 7.36 4.43 14.67
C VAL A 45 6.41 4.01 13.56
N HIS A 46 5.13 3.89 13.90
CA HIS A 46 4.05 3.61 12.96
C HIS A 46 2.96 4.68 13.09
N ALA A 47 2.55 5.24 11.97
CA ALA A 47 1.46 6.22 11.90
C ALA A 47 0.40 5.78 10.90
N PHE A 48 -0.86 6.17 11.17
CA PHE A 48 -2.00 5.92 10.29
C PHE A 48 -2.74 7.22 10.00
N LEU A 49 -3.07 7.42 8.74
CA LEU A 49 -3.85 8.54 8.22
C LEU A 49 -5.13 7.99 7.60
N ARG A 50 -6.27 8.55 7.96
CA ARG A 50 -7.57 8.11 7.44
C ARG A 50 -7.67 8.35 5.94
N LEU A 51 -7.96 7.30 5.19
CA LEU A 51 -8.25 7.36 3.76
C LEU A 51 -9.74 7.12 3.46
N GLY A 52 -10.40 6.37 4.31
CA GLY A 52 -11.82 6.06 4.25
C GLY A 52 -12.28 5.42 5.56
N ASP A 53 -13.53 4.98 5.63
CA ASP A 53 -14.11 4.41 6.86
C ASP A 53 -13.38 3.13 7.33
N THR A 54 -12.79 2.40 6.41
CA THR A 54 -12.13 1.10 6.67
C THR A 54 -10.76 0.98 6.02
N CYS A 55 -10.20 2.10 5.54
CA CYS A 55 -8.92 2.12 4.84
C CYS A 55 -8.04 3.26 5.35
N SER A 56 -6.77 2.98 5.58
CA SER A 56 -5.79 3.98 6.01
C SER A 56 -4.54 3.93 5.13
N LEU A 57 -3.89 5.08 4.99
CA LEU A 57 -2.51 5.15 4.56
C LEU A 57 -1.63 5.15 5.80
N SER A 58 -0.62 4.32 5.85
CA SER A 58 0.28 4.24 6.99
C SER A 58 1.72 4.49 6.62
N PHE A 59 2.52 4.94 7.59
CA PHE A 59 3.94 5.16 7.45
C PHE A 59 4.70 4.43 8.55
N VAL A 60 5.80 3.80 8.15
CA VAL A 60 6.73 3.14 9.06
C VAL A 60 8.07 3.85 8.96
N GLN A 61 8.60 4.30 10.09
CA GLN A 61 9.94 4.87 10.22
C GLN A 61 10.76 4.02 11.17
N ALA A 62 11.73 3.29 10.63
CA ALA A 62 12.75 2.56 11.38
C ALA A 62 14.11 3.26 11.26
N PRO A 63 15.03 3.11 12.24
CA PRO A 63 16.32 3.81 12.24
C PRO A 63 17.17 3.59 10.98
N ASP A 64 17.20 2.37 10.46
CA ASP A 64 18.01 2.01 9.28
C ASP A 64 17.47 2.63 8.00
N MET A 65 16.17 2.96 7.92
CA MET A 65 15.57 3.59 6.74
C MET A 65 16.18 4.95 6.41
N ALA A 66 16.70 5.64 7.43
CA ALA A 66 17.41 6.91 7.25
C ALA A 66 18.66 6.80 6.38
N ASN A 67 19.27 5.60 6.33
CA ASN A 67 20.51 5.33 5.60
C ASN A 67 20.28 4.71 4.21
N ILE A 68 19.02 4.47 3.82
CA ILE A 68 18.68 3.88 2.52
C ILE A 68 18.25 5.01 1.59
N GLU A 69 19.08 5.33 0.61
CA GLU A 69 18.76 6.36 -0.39
C GLU A 69 17.79 5.82 -1.44
N PRO A 70 16.73 6.57 -1.78
CA PRO A 70 15.88 6.23 -2.90
C PRO A 70 16.66 6.40 -4.22
N VAL A 71 16.50 5.43 -5.13
CA VAL A 71 17.16 5.45 -6.44
C VAL A 71 16.08 5.47 -7.52
N ILE A 72 16.03 6.55 -8.30
CA ILE A 72 15.10 6.68 -9.44
C ILE A 72 15.41 5.59 -10.48
N GLY A 73 14.36 4.94 -10.97
CA GLY A 73 14.45 3.80 -11.88
C GLY A 73 14.70 2.44 -11.19
N VAL A 74 14.92 2.44 -9.87
CA VAL A 74 15.12 1.21 -9.07
C VAL A 74 14.08 1.10 -7.97
N SER A 75 14.11 1.98 -6.96
CA SER A 75 13.14 1.98 -5.86
C SER A 75 11.97 2.93 -6.09
N HIS A 76 12.17 3.96 -6.93
CA HIS A 76 11.17 4.99 -7.21
C HIS A 76 11.10 5.26 -8.72
N PRO A 77 9.92 5.45 -9.29
CA PRO A 77 9.75 5.65 -10.73
C PRO A 77 10.15 7.06 -11.20
N GLY A 78 10.13 8.07 -10.32
CA GLY A 78 10.42 9.47 -10.64
C GLY A 78 9.25 10.22 -11.27
N PHE A 79 8.35 9.54 -11.99
CA PHE A 79 7.09 10.08 -12.54
C PHE A 79 6.11 8.92 -12.82
N SER A 80 4.84 9.24 -13.11
CA SER A 80 3.74 8.27 -13.20
C SER A 80 3.88 7.16 -14.27
N ALA A 81 4.78 7.32 -15.24
CA ALA A 81 5.09 6.30 -16.25
C ALA A 81 6.56 5.84 -16.18
N GLY A 82 7.29 6.22 -15.13
CA GLY A 82 8.69 5.86 -14.94
C GLY A 82 8.88 4.39 -14.60
N SER A 83 9.99 3.82 -15.02
CA SER A 83 10.37 2.44 -14.66
C SER A 83 10.81 2.37 -13.20
N VAL A 84 10.53 1.22 -12.58
CA VAL A 84 10.93 0.88 -11.21
C VAL A 84 11.19 -0.63 -11.16
N ALA A 85 11.92 -1.11 -10.17
CA ALA A 85 12.19 -2.54 -10.02
C ALA A 85 10.88 -3.35 -9.89
N PRO A 86 10.79 -4.53 -10.50
CA PRO A 86 9.62 -5.39 -10.36
C PRO A 86 9.32 -5.67 -8.87
N GLY A 87 8.04 -5.49 -8.48
CA GLY A 87 7.61 -5.64 -7.10
C GLY A 87 7.69 -4.35 -6.25
N ALA A 88 8.43 -3.30 -6.68
CA ALA A 88 8.36 -2.00 -6.06
C ALA A 88 7.07 -1.26 -6.48
N MET A 89 6.63 -0.31 -5.64
CA MET A 89 5.45 0.50 -5.95
C MET A 89 5.75 1.48 -7.07
N GLN A 90 4.94 1.47 -8.14
CA GLN A 90 5.07 2.41 -9.25
C GLN A 90 4.41 3.76 -8.91
N HIS A 91 3.17 3.76 -8.47
CA HIS A 91 2.46 4.92 -7.90
C HIS A 91 1.32 4.45 -6.98
N LEU A 92 0.79 5.37 -6.22
CA LEU A 92 -0.39 5.16 -5.39
C LEU A 92 -1.53 6.05 -5.89
N ALA A 93 -2.62 5.45 -6.36
CA ALA A 93 -3.83 6.16 -6.75
C ALA A 93 -4.80 6.27 -5.57
N LEU A 94 -5.14 7.50 -5.22
CA LEU A 94 -6.13 7.86 -4.21
C LEU A 94 -7.44 8.23 -4.89
N SER A 95 -8.54 7.63 -4.45
CA SER A 95 -9.84 7.89 -5.04
C SER A 95 -10.42 9.21 -4.55
N VAL A 96 -10.98 9.98 -5.47
CA VAL A 96 -11.83 11.15 -5.19
C VAL A 96 -13.22 10.93 -5.80
N PRO A 97 -14.31 11.41 -5.14
CA PRO A 97 -15.66 11.07 -5.57
C PRO A 97 -15.99 11.52 -6.99
N THR A 98 -15.68 12.76 -7.34
CA THR A 98 -16.10 13.39 -8.61
C THR A 98 -14.98 14.16 -9.29
N GLU A 99 -15.17 14.54 -10.55
CA GLU A 99 -14.26 15.43 -11.28
C GLU A 99 -14.15 16.81 -10.60
N ALA A 100 -15.21 17.32 -10.01
CA ALA A 100 -15.18 18.59 -9.27
C ALA A 100 -14.27 18.48 -8.03
N ASP A 101 -14.29 17.34 -7.32
CA ASP A 101 -13.41 17.07 -6.20
C ASP A 101 -11.95 16.93 -6.67
N LEU A 102 -11.73 16.30 -7.84
CA LEU A 102 -10.40 16.20 -8.46
C LEU A 102 -9.81 17.57 -8.75
N LEU A 103 -10.60 18.47 -9.34
CA LEU A 103 -10.18 19.84 -9.65
C LEU A 103 -9.93 20.66 -8.37
N THR A 104 -10.75 20.47 -7.35
CA THR A 104 -10.56 21.09 -6.03
C THR A 104 -9.24 20.62 -5.39
N MET A 105 -8.96 19.34 -5.44
CA MET A 105 -7.70 18.78 -4.94
C MET A 105 -6.49 19.30 -5.73
N ARG A 106 -6.60 19.43 -7.06
CA ARG A 106 -5.57 20.05 -7.90
C ARG A 106 -5.22 21.45 -7.42
N ASP A 107 -6.25 22.26 -7.22
CA ASP A 107 -6.07 23.67 -6.84
C ASP A 107 -5.50 23.77 -5.41
N ARG A 108 -5.91 22.87 -4.51
CA ARG A 108 -5.33 22.74 -3.18
C ARG A 108 -3.84 22.41 -3.22
N LEU A 109 -3.42 21.39 -3.98
CA LEU A 109 -2.02 21.02 -4.14
C LEU A 109 -1.19 22.18 -4.71
N ARG A 110 -1.70 22.86 -5.75
CA ARG A 110 -1.03 23.98 -6.40
C ARG A 110 -0.92 25.19 -5.47
N SER A 111 -1.91 25.45 -4.60
CA SER A 111 -1.85 26.54 -3.62
C SER A 111 -0.76 26.31 -2.57
N HIS A 112 -0.37 25.06 -2.34
CA HIS A 112 0.77 24.69 -1.50
C HIS A 112 2.10 24.54 -2.27
N GLY A 113 2.14 24.98 -3.55
CA GLY A 113 3.35 25.01 -4.36
C GLY A 113 3.72 23.69 -5.06
N TYR A 114 2.84 22.68 -5.04
CA TYR A 114 3.09 21.42 -5.72
C TYR A 114 2.74 21.51 -7.21
N TRP A 115 3.65 21.04 -8.06
CA TRP A 115 3.37 20.89 -9.48
C TRP A 115 2.48 19.65 -9.71
N VAL A 116 1.39 19.83 -10.46
CA VAL A 116 0.39 18.79 -10.69
C VAL A 116 0.18 18.62 -12.18
N ALA A 117 0.42 17.42 -12.69
CA ALA A 117 0.12 17.00 -14.05
C ALA A 117 -1.35 16.54 -14.16
N GLY A 118 -2.05 17.02 -15.15
CA GLY A 118 -3.45 16.66 -15.38
C GLY A 118 -4.45 17.78 -15.06
N PRO A 119 -5.77 17.51 -15.11
CA PRO A 119 -6.36 16.15 -15.26
C PRO A 119 -6.13 15.53 -16.64
N VAL A 120 -6.06 14.21 -16.67
CA VAL A 120 -6.00 13.36 -17.85
C VAL A 120 -7.20 12.42 -17.83
N ASP A 121 -7.91 12.31 -18.95
CA ASP A 121 -9.03 11.38 -19.09
C ASP A 121 -8.50 10.02 -19.58
N HIS A 122 -8.70 8.98 -18.77
CA HIS A 122 -8.35 7.60 -19.08
C HIS A 122 -9.58 6.77 -19.48
N ASN A 123 -10.72 7.38 -19.74
CA ASN A 123 -12.02 6.79 -20.00
C ASN A 123 -12.65 6.13 -18.76
N MET A 124 -11.96 5.21 -18.09
CA MET A 124 -12.43 4.59 -16.84
C MET A 124 -12.34 5.50 -15.62
N CYS A 125 -11.49 6.50 -15.67
CA CYS A 125 -11.34 7.54 -14.64
C CYS A 125 -10.69 8.79 -15.23
N LYS A 126 -10.79 9.91 -14.51
CA LYS A 126 -9.96 11.09 -14.75
C LYS A 126 -8.94 11.18 -13.65
N SER A 127 -7.70 11.43 -14.00
CA SER A 127 -6.58 11.38 -13.06
C SER A 127 -5.69 12.60 -13.14
N MET A 128 -5.00 12.89 -12.04
CA MET A 128 -3.90 13.83 -11.96
C MET A 128 -2.77 13.26 -11.11
N TYR A 129 -1.55 13.74 -11.34
CA TYR A 129 -0.35 13.18 -10.74
C TYR A 129 0.46 14.26 -10.05
N VAL A 130 1.06 13.90 -8.91
CA VAL A 130 1.92 14.78 -8.11
C VAL A 130 3.04 13.96 -7.47
N GLN A 131 4.20 14.57 -7.32
CA GLN A 131 5.27 13.99 -6.50
C GLN A 131 5.13 14.48 -5.06
N ALA A 132 4.95 13.54 -4.15
CA ALA A 132 4.94 13.75 -2.70
C ALA A 132 6.37 13.68 -2.12
N PRO A 133 6.55 13.96 -0.81
CA PRO A 133 7.85 13.83 -0.16
C PRO A 133 8.50 12.46 -0.41
N GLU A 134 9.84 12.43 -0.38
CA GLU A 134 10.68 11.24 -0.60
C GLU A 134 10.49 10.57 -1.96
N GLY A 135 9.98 11.29 -2.97
CA GLY A 135 9.86 10.77 -4.33
C GLY A 135 8.66 9.86 -4.57
N LEU A 136 7.73 9.79 -3.62
CA LEU A 136 6.48 9.05 -3.77
C LEU A 136 5.64 9.70 -4.89
N ILE A 137 5.20 8.90 -5.86
CA ILE A 137 4.27 9.36 -6.90
C ILE A 137 2.85 9.05 -6.47
N LEU A 138 2.04 10.10 -6.37
CA LEU A 138 0.61 9.99 -6.13
C LEU A 138 -0.16 10.29 -7.39
N GLU A 139 -1.23 9.52 -7.56
CA GLU A 139 -2.33 9.80 -8.46
C GLU A 139 -3.57 10.13 -7.64
N PHE A 140 -4.37 11.08 -8.09
CA PHE A 140 -5.75 11.25 -7.61
C PHE A 140 -6.65 10.92 -8.78
N ALA A 141 -7.55 9.96 -8.60
CA ALA A 141 -8.41 9.44 -9.66
C ALA A 141 -9.88 9.52 -9.26
N THR A 142 -10.77 9.85 -10.22
CA THR A 142 -12.21 9.83 -9.98
C THR A 142 -12.74 8.42 -9.79
N ALA A 143 -13.79 8.28 -8.97
CA ALA A 143 -14.49 7.02 -8.72
C ALA A 143 -15.78 6.89 -9.54
N GLU A 144 -16.01 7.78 -10.53
CA GLU A 144 -17.25 7.86 -11.30
C GLU A 144 -17.41 6.72 -12.34
N GLY A 145 -16.31 6.08 -12.73
CA GLY A 145 -16.29 5.02 -13.73
C GLY A 145 -16.10 3.63 -13.14
N ALA A 146 -16.66 2.64 -13.78
CA ALA A 146 -16.35 1.23 -13.55
C ALA A 146 -15.52 0.67 -14.71
N ILE A 147 -14.60 -0.23 -14.41
CA ILE A 147 -13.86 -0.95 -15.47
C ILE A 147 -14.81 -1.99 -16.06
N ASP A 148 -15.14 -1.82 -17.34
CA ASP A 148 -15.87 -2.82 -18.11
C ASP A 148 -14.92 -3.91 -18.60
N VAL A 149 -15.03 -5.08 -18.00
CA VAL A 149 -14.15 -6.23 -18.27
C VAL A 149 -14.14 -6.62 -19.75
N GLU A 150 -15.28 -6.52 -20.44
CA GLU A 150 -15.37 -6.89 -21.86
C GLU A 150 -14.64 -5.91 -22.78
N GLN A 151 -14.53 -4.65 -22.38
CA GLN A 151 -13.87 -3.60 -23.15
C GLN A 151 -12.39 -3.39 -22.76
N TRP A 152 -12.01 -3.80 -21.53
CA TRP A 152 -10.69 -3.49 -20.98
C TRP A 152 -9.72 -4.67 -20.93
N ILE A 153 -10.14 -5.86 -21.41
CA ILE A 153 -9.22 -6.99 -21.62
C ILE A 153 -8.92 -7.07 -23.14
N ASP A 154 -7.81 -6.46 -23.54
CA ASP A 154 -7.36 -6.42 -24.92
C ASP A 154 -6.79 -7.79 -25.35
N PRO A 155 -7.39 -8.46 -26.35
CA PRO A 155 -6.90 -9.75 -26.84
C PRO A 155 -5.46 -9.70 -27.38
N ALA A 156 -5.00 -8.56 -27.89
CA ALA A 156 -3.62 -8.41 -28.35
C ALA A 156 -2.64 -8.40 -27.18
N VAL A 157 -3.02 -7.80 -26.06
CA VAL A 157 -2.23 -7.82 -24.82
C VAL A 157 -2.23 -9.21 -24.19
N VAL A 158 -3.37 -9.90 -24.17
CA VAL A 158 -3.47 -11.30 -23.71
C VAL A 158 -2.51 -12.19 -24.48
N ALA A 159 -2.49 -12.08 -25.81
CA ALA A 159 -1.55 -12.81 -26.65
C ALA A 159 -0.09 -12.43 -26.41
N HIS A 160 0.20 -11.13 -26.27
CA HIS A 160 1.55 -10.62 -25.97
C HIS A 160 2.09 -11.17 -24.65
N CYS A 161 1.25 -11.28 -23.64
CA CYS A 161 1.60 -11.85 -22.34
C CYS A 161 1.69 -13.39 -22.33
N GLY A 162 1.39 -14.06 -23.44
CA GLY A 162 1.41 -15.51 -23.55
C GLY A 162 0.31 -16.20 -22.73
N ILE A 163 -0.79 -15.51 -22.44
CA ILE A 163 -1.90 -16.03 -21.65
C ILE A 163 -2.83 -16.83 -22.57
N SER A 164 -3.01 -18.10 -22.27
CA SER A 164 -3.96 -18.95 -22.99
C SER A 164 -5.41 -18.66 -22.64
N ALA A 165 -6.35 -19.05 -23.46
CA ALA A 165 -7.78 -18.86 -23.20
C ALA A 165 -8.24 -19.53 -21.89
N SER A 166 -7.68 -20.70 -21.55
CA SER A 166 -8.00 -21.38 -20.29
C SER A 166 -7.42 -20.69 -19.06
N GLU A 167 -6.24 -20.09 -19.17
CA GLU A 167 -5.67 -19.27 -18.09
C GLU A 167 -6.47 -17.99 -17.89
N LEU A 168 -6.83 -17.30 -18.97
CA LEU A 168 -7.66 -16.11 -18.89
C LEU A 168 -9.01 -16.40 -18.21
N GLU A 169 -9.68 -17.49 -18.59
CA GLU A 169 -10.92 -17.91 -17.94
C GLU A 169 -10.72 -18.16 -16.44
N GLY A 170 -9.61 -18.81 -16.07
CA GLY A 170 -9.23 -19.03 -14.67
C GLY A 170 -8.93 -17.75 -13.90
N PHE A 171 -8.37 -16.72 -14.56
CA PHE A 171 -8.14 -15.40 -13.95
C PHE A 171 -9.45 -14.62 -13.76
N LEU A 172 -10.36 -14.70 -14.70
CA LEU A 172 -11.68 -14.05 -14.64
C LEU A 172 -12.61 -14.71 -13.60
N ARG A 173 -12.50 -16.02 -13.46
CA ARG A 173 -13.33 -16.83 -12.55
C ARG A 173 -12.48 -17.78 -11.74
N PRO A 174 -11.69 -17.24 -10.78
CA PRO A 174 -10.82 -18.07 -9.94
C PRO A 174 -11.65 -19.11 -9.17
N PRO A 175 -11.17 -20.37 -9.09
CA PRO A 175 -11.89 -21.41 -8.40
C PRO A 175 -12.00 -21.08 -6.90
N PRO A 176 -13.15 -21.35 -6.27
CA PRO A 176 -13.34 -21.11 -4.84
C PRO A 176 -12.44 -22.06 -4.03
N PHE A 177 -11.89 -21.56 -2.95
CA PHE A 177 -11.22 -22.42 -1.97
C PHE A 177 -12.26 -23.24 -1.21
N THR A 178 -12.10 -24.56 -1.19
CA THR A 178 -12.90 -25.47 -0.40
C THR A 178 -12.09 -25.96 0.80
N SER A 179 -12.48 -25.54 2.01
CA SER A 179 -11.84 -26.02 3.22
C SER A 179 -12.10 -27.53 3.42
N GLN A 180 -11.06 -28.27 3.72
CA GLN A 180 -11.15 -29.71 4.05
C GLN A 180 -11.47 -29.94 5.54
N GLY A 181 -11.72 -28.86 6.30
CA GLY A 181 -11.87 -28.86 7.75
C GLY A 181 -10.53 -28.78 8.47
N GLY A 182 -10.50 -28.00 9.55
CA GLY A 182 -9.30 -27.78 10.35
C GLY A 182 -8.27 -26.80 9.74
N LYS A 183 -7.21 -26.58 10.50
CA LYS A 183 -6.09 -25.71 10.16
C LYS A 183 -5.17 -26.40 9.15
N VAL A 184 -4.83 -25.72 8.08
CA VAL A 184 -3.78 -26.19 7.16
C VAL A 184 -2.41 -25.87 7.77
N PRO A 185 -1.51 -26.83 7.94
CA PRO A 185 -0.19 -26.58 8.50
C PRO A 185 0.66 -25.68 7.59
N GLN A 186 1.61 -24.98 8.17
CA GLN A 186 2.59 -24.21 7.40
C GLN A 186 3.37 -25.10 6.44
N PRO A 187 3.53 -24.70 5.17
CA PRO A 187 4.38 -25.42 4.24
C PRO A 187 5.87 -25.27 4.62
N ALA A 188 6.71 -26.14 4.09
CA ALA A 188 8.15 -25.95 4.26
C ALA A 188 8.60 -24.59 3.69
N PRO A 189 9.49 -23.84 4.37
CA PRO A 189 9.93 -22.51 3.94
C PRO A 189 10.51 -22.45 2.51
N THR A 190 10.96 -23.57 1.98
CA THR A 190 11.54 -23.69 0.63
C THR A 190 10.50 -23.94 -0.48
N THR A 191 9.23 -24.13 -0.13
CA THR A 191 8.19 -24.56 -1.10
C THR A 191 7.78 -23.41 -2.05
N ARG A 192 7.80 -22.16 -1.57
CA ARG A 192 7.47 -20.93 -2.33
C ARG A 192 8.36 -19.80 -1.87
N PRO A 193 8.36 -18.64 -2.59
CA PRO A 193 9.00 -17.44 -2.07
C PRO A 193 8.51 -17.13 -0.64
N ASN A 194 9.45 -16.83 0.23
CA ASN A 194 9.23 -16.57 1.65
C ASN A 194 9.80 -15.23 2.06
N PHE A 195 9.58 -14.81 3.31
CA PHE A 195 10.23 -13.64 3.87
C PHE A 195 11.75 -13.76 3.77
N VAL A 196 12.41 -12.68 3.35
CA VAL A 196 13.86 -12.56 3.34
C VAL A 196 14.26 -11.59 4.43
N PHE A 197 15.00 -12.08 5.41
CA PHE A 197 15.48 -11.29 6.52
C PHE A 197 16.90 -10.81 6.24
N THR A 198 17.13 -9.50 6.33
CA THR A 198 18.41 -8.86 6.06
C THR A 198 18.92 -8.08 7.28
N GLY A 199 20.18 -7.65 7.26
CA GLY A 199 20.78 -6.87 8.34
C GLY A 199 20.71 -7.59 9.68
N GLU A 200 20.34 -6.88 10.73
CA GLU A 200 20.20 -7.42 12.09
C GLU A 200 19.08 -8.46 12.25
N TRP A 201 18.15 -8.52 11.30
CA TRP A 201 17.06 -9.50 11.28
C TRP A 201 17.47 -10.86 10.71
N ALA A 202 18.57 -10.94 9.96
CA ALA A 202 18.99 -12.18 9.32
C ALA A 202 19.14 -13.38 10.28
N PRO A 203 19.75 -13.25 11.49
CA PRO A 203 19.81 -14.35 12.43
C PRO A 203 18.45 -14.77 13.01
N ARG A 204 17.51 -13.80 13.14
CA ARG A 204 16.17 -14.04 13.69
C ARG A 204 15.25 -14.71 12.65
N GLY A 205 15.46 -14.47 11.36
CA GLY A 205 14.63 -14.98 10.29
C GLY A 205 14.57 -16.51 10.21
N ALA A 206 15.70 -17.17 10.39
CA ALA A 206 15.76 -18.64 10.39
C ALA A 206 14.93 -19.25 11.54
N VAL A 207 14.89 -18.60 12.70
CA VAL A 207 14.07 -19.02 13.83
C VAL A 207 12.60 -18.69 13.57
N PHE A 208 12.31 -17.47 13.10
CA PHE A 208 10.94 -17.00 12.84
C PHE A 208 10.17 -17.93 11.90
N LEU A 209 10.81 -18.39 10.83
CA LEU A 209 10.19 -19.29 9.85
C LEU A 209 9.90 -20.70 10.38
N GLN A 210 10.34 -21.03 11.59
CA GLN A 210 10.08 -22.31 12.27
C GLN A 210 9.05 -22.19 13.40
N LEU A 211 8.60 -20.98 13.73
CA LEU A 211 7.63 -20.75 14.79
C LEU A 211 6.24 -21.26 14.38
N THR A 212 5.50 -21.77 15.35
CA THR A 212 4.07 -22.05 15.19
C THR A 212 3.28 -20.75 15.19
N ASP A 213 2.03 -20.79 14.69
CA ASP A 213 1.14 -19.61 14.71
C ASP A 213 0.93 -19.10 16.14
N GLU A 214 0.81 -19.99 17.12
CA GLU A 214 0.66 -19.65 18.54
C GLU A 214 1.92 -18.98 19.12
N GLN A 215 3.11 -19.39 18.69
CA GLN A 215 4.36 -18.78 19.09
C GLN A 215 4.54 -17.40 18.45
N ILE A 216 4.13 -17.25 17.18
CA ILE A 216 4.14 -15.95 16.48
C ILE A 216 3.14 -15.01 17.18
N ALA A 217 1.92 -15.46 17.44
CA ALA A 217 0.92 -14.66 18.15
C ALA A 217 1.43 -14.22 19.53
N ALA A 218 1.93 -15.16 20.33
CA ALA A 218 2.47 -14.85 21.66
C ALA A 218 3.63 -13.84 21.65
N ALA A 219 4.40 -13.79 20.55
CA ALA A 219 5.52 -12.86 20.42
C ALA A 219 5.12 -11.47 19.91
N LEU A 220 4.05 -11.38 19.11
CA LEU A 220 3.69 -10.16 18.38
C LEU A 220 2.36 -9.54 18.80
N ASP A 221 1.49 -10.28 19.52
CA ASP A 221 0.20 -9.75 19.94
C ASP A 221 0.36 -8.54 20.87
N SER A 222 -0.39 -7.51 20.58
CA SER A 222 -0.52 -6.31 21.40
C SER A 222 -2.01 -5.92 21.50
N PRO A 223 -2.76 -6.61 22.38
CA PRO A 223 -4.21 -6.48 22.45
C PRO A 223 -4.69 -5.16 23.07
N THR A 224 -3.77 -4.35 23.62
CA THR A 224 -4.11 -3.09 24.28
C THR A 224 -3.60 -1.90 23.48
N PRO A 225 -4.41 -0.82 23.32
CA PRO A 225 -3.93 0.41 22.70
C PRO A 225 -2.79 1.05 23.53
N PRO A 226 -1.89 1.83 22.91
CA PRO A 226 -0.72 2.40 23.57
C PRO A 226 -1.06 3.42 24.68
N VAL A 227 -2.25 4.02 24.62
CA VAL A 227 -2.71 5.01 25.60
C VAL A 227 -4.09 4.61 26.09
N PRO A 228 -4.34 4.56 27.42
CA PRO A 228 -5.66 4.29 27.96
C PRO A 228 -6.63 5.41 27.57
N ARG A 229 -7.93 5.05 27.43
CA ARG A 229 -8.95 6.08 27.23
C ARG A 229 -9.00 7.00 28.44
N HIS A 230 -8.97 8.29 28.22
CA HIS A 230 -9.35 9.24 29.24
C HIS A 230 -10.84 9.02 29.54
N THR A 231 -11.17 8.43 30.70
CA THR A 231 -12.53 8.53 31.22
C THR A 231 -12.70 9.99 31.61
N ALA A 232 -13.56 10.70 30.91
CA ALA A 232 -13.95 12.04 31.35
C ALA A 232 -14.53 11.97 32.77
N PRO A 233 -14.20 12.92 33.65
CA PRO A 233 -14.73 12.96 35.01
C PRO A 233 -16.25 13.13 35.05
#